data_8d26560574865b17e036bac8633585af
#
_entry.id   8d26560574865b17e036bac8633585af
#
_cell.length_a   1.000
_cell.length_b   1.000
_cell.length_c   1.000
_cell.angle_alpha   90.00
_cell.angle_beta   90.00
_cell.angle_gamma   90.00
#
_symmetry.space_group_name_H-M   'P 1'
#
loop_
_entity.id
_entity.type
_entity.pdbx_description
1 polymer ?
#
loop_
_entity_poly.entity_id
_entity_poly.type
_entity_poly.pdbx_seq_one_letter_code
_entity_poly.pdbx_strand_id
1 'polypeptide(L)'
;LAGYFGGYGENNVQRMEYGAKQMQMPIHKADNIRQIFSAVKEGNIGILLMNHLSIFTETQHFIVLNGVTKDGKYMVADSYAPNYEKWDLKRGFEEGFEEKDLLLGYNGGWYFDASEMPEEPFIYTEEKPDCEPRYPDVELTWDEQQLMAKIIWLEARGESKEGQQAIAEIILNRLVSGKFGNSIHDVIYGEGQFRTTPFLKDADAWQAQYDAIDDALSGP
;
A
#
# COMPACT_ATOMS: atom_id res chain seq x y z
N LEU A 1 6.68 0.76 1.98
CA LEU A 1 7.03 1.23 0.62
C LEU A 1 5.87 1.04 -0.35
N ALA A 2 5.34 -0.18 -0.54
CA ALA A 2 4.26 -0.40 -1.49
C ALA A 2 2.97 0.35 -1.12
N GLY A 3 2.64 0.47 0.17
CA GLY A 3 1.49 1.25 0.66
C GLY A 3 1.66 2.75 0.53
N TYR A 4 2.90 3.25 0.56
CA TYR A 4 3.21 4.67 0.47
C TYR A 4 3.14 5.19 -0.99
N PHE A 5 3.50 4.34 -1.98
CA PHE A 5 3.53 4.70 -3.40
C PHE A 5 2.31 4.19 -4.20
N GLY A 6 1.22 3.94 -3.53
CA GLY A 6 -0.10 3.75 -4.12
C GLY A 6 -0.35 2.38 -4.74
N GLY A 7 -1.10 1.57 -4.06
CA GLY A 7 -2.02 0.61 -4.61
C GLY A 7 -1.54 -0.81 -4.82
N TYR A 8 -2.44 -1.68 -4.48
CA TYR A 8 -2.39 -3.11 -4.79
C TYR A 8 -2.88 -3.33 -6.25
N GLY A 9 -2.02 -3.85 -7.13
CA GLY A 9 -2.38 -4.17 -8.51
C GLY A 9 -1.18 -4.66 -9.33
N GLU A 10 -1.37 -4.93 -10.60
CA GLU A 10 -0.35 -5.49 -11.51
C GLU A 10 0.95 -4.67 -11.61
N ASN A 11 0.93 -3.40 -11.18
CA ASN A 11 2.08 -2.49 -11.22
C ASN A 11 2.85 -2.36 -9.89
N ASN A 12 2.57 -3.19 -8.87
CA ASN A 12 3.18 -3.06 -7.53
C ASN A 12 4.71 -3.16 -7.54
N VAL A 13 5.27 -3.99 -8.41
CA VAL A 13 6.72 -4.13 -8.59
C VAL A 13 7.35 -2.82 -9.07
N GLN A 14 6.79 -2.23 -10.12
CA GLN A 14 7.32 -0.97 -10.69
C GLN A 14 7.20 0.18 -9.68
N ARG A 15 6.10 0.24 -8.94
CA ARG A 15 5.88 1.26 -7.91
C ARG A 15 6.84 1.10 -6.74
N MET A 16 7.09 -0.13 -6.30
CA MET A 16 8.08 -0.40 -5.25
C MET A 16 9.49 0.01 -5.68
N GLU A 17 9.92 -0.37 -6.89
CA GLU A 17 11.22 0.00 -7.46
C GLU A 17 11.33 1.53 -7.65
N TYR A 18 10.27 2.16 -8.16
CA TYR A 18 10.21 3.63 -8.30
C TYR A 18 10.30 4.32 -6.95
N GLY A 19 9.50 3.88 -5.96
CA GLY A 19 9.51 4.46 -4.62
C GLY A 19 10.85 4.32 -3.92
N ALA A 20 11.48 3.14 -4.02
CA ALA A 20 12.81 2.93 -3.48
C ALA A 20 13.83 3.90 -4.10
N LYS A 21 13.76 4.11 -5.41
CA LYS A 21 14.62 5.07 -6.13
C LYS A 21 14.39 6.51 -5.67
N GLN A 22 13.13 6.93 -5.51
CA GLN A 22 12.80 8.28 -5.01
C GLN A 22 13.32 8.50 -3.58
N MET A 23 13.28 7.47 -2.75
CA MET A 23 13.78 7.51 -1.37
C MET A 23 15.29 7.23 -1.27
N GLN A 24 16.01 7.16 -2.40
CA GLN A 24 17.44 6.84 -2.46
C GLN A 24 17.79 5.54 -1.68
N MET A 25 16.85 4.62 -1.61
CA MET A 25 17.08 3.33 -0.97
C MET A 25 17.86 2.41 -1.89
N PRO A 26 18.96 1.80 -1.44
CA PRO A 26 19.80 0.93 -2.25
C PRO A 26 19.12 -0.45 -2.42
N ILE A 27 18.15 -0.49 -3.31
CA ILE A 27 17.41 -1.71 -3.65
C ILE A 27 17.98 -2.32 -4.92
N HIS A 28 18.30 -3.61 -4.85
CA HIS A 28 18.82 -4.40 -5.96
C HIS A 28 17.83 -5.50 -6.33
N LYS A 29 17.47 -5.57 -7.60
CA LYS A 29 16.71 -6.71 -8.11
C LYS A 29 17.60 -7.92 -8.18
N ALA A 30 17.18 -9.02 -7.56
CA ALA A 30 17.94 -10.25 -7.55
C ALA A 30 17.68 -11.08 -8.83
N ASP A 31 18.74 -11.65 -9.42
CA ASP A 31 18.61 -12.60 -10.53
C ASP A 31 17.99 -13.92 -10.07
N ASN A 32 18.19 -14.26 -8.81
CA ASN A 32 17.63 -15.47 -8.21
C ASN A 32 17.57 -15.32 -6.67
N ILE A 33 16.78 -16.18 -6.03
CA ILE A 33 16.56 -16.15 -4.58
C ILE A 33 17.85 -16.34 -3.75
N ARG A 34 18.88 -17.00 -4.28
CA ARG A 34 20.13 -17.25 -3.53
C ARG A 34 20.92 -15.97 -3.29
N GLN A 35 20.81 -14.98 -4.19
CA GLN A 35 21.41 -13.66 -3.95
C GLN A 35 20.72 -12.98 -2.75
N ILE A 36 19.39 -13.10 -2.65
CA ILE A 36 18.64 -12.56 -1.51
C ILE A 36 19.04 -13.29 -0.22
N PHE A 37 19.14 -14.61 -0.27
CA PHE A 37 19.58 -15.42 0.87
C PHE A 37 20.99 -15.03 1.35
N SER A 38 21.91 -14.80 0.41
CA SER A 38 23.27 -14.33 0.75
C SER A 38 23.21 -12.96 1.43
N ALA A 39 22.52 -12.01 0.83
CA ALA A 39 22.36 -10.67 1.38
C ALA A 39 21.76 -10.69 2.80
N VAL A 40 20.74 -11.50 3.03
CA VAL A 40 20.10 -11.61 4.36
C VAL A 40 21.04 -12.26 5.39
N LYS A 41 21.85 -13.24 5.00
CA LYS A 41 22.88 -13.81 5.87
C LYS A 41 23.99 -12.82 6.24
N GLU A 42 24.24 -11.84 5.38
CA GLU A 42 25.18 -10.74 5.59
C GLU A 42 24.59 -9.57 6.42
N GLY A 43 23.32 -9.70 6.86
CA GLY A 43 22.64 -8.71 7.69
C GLY A 43 21.76 -7.72 6.92
N ASN A 44 21.61 -7.91 5.63
CA ASN A 44 20.74 -7.09 4.77
C ASN A 44 19.27 -7.56 4.82
N ILE A 45 18.39 -6.81 4.20
CA ILE A 45 16.95 -7.11 4.12
C ILE A 45 16.62 -7.65 2.73
N GLY A 46 15.87 -8.76 2.68
CA GLY A 46 15.34 -9.32 1.45
C GLY A 46 13.85 -9.06 1.29
N ILE A 47 13.41 -8.88 0.05
CA ILE A 47 11.99 -8.83 -0.31
C ILE A 47 11.73 -9.95 -1.31
N LEU A 48 10.77 -10.82 -1.01
CA LEU A 48 10.33 -11.88 -1.91
C LEU A 48 8.93 -11.60 -2.43
N LEU A 49 8.74 -11.70 -3.73
CA LEU A 49 7.44 -11.82 -4.35
C LEU A 49 7.09 -13.31 -4.43
N MET A 50 6.02 -13.69 -3.76
CA MET A 50 5.52 -15.07 -3.69
C MET A 50 4.28 -15.21 -4.56
N ASN A 51 4.08 -16.40 -5.15
CA ASN A 51 2.89 -16.73 -5.92
C ASN A 51 2.03 -17.80 -5.20
N HIS A 52 0.95 -18.21 -5.84
CA HIS A 52 -0.04 -19.16 -5.32
C HIS A 52 0.51 -20.55 -4.93
N LEU A 53 1.74 -20.90 -5.31
CA LEU A 53 2.38 -22.14 -4.89
C LEU A 53 3.03 -22.03 -3.50
N SER A 54 3.15 -20.79 -2.99
CA SER A 54 3.76 -20.58 -1.69
C SER A 54 2.80 -20.88 -0.53
N ILE A 55 3.39 -21.07 0.64
CA ILE A 55 2.61 -21.21 1.87
C ILE A 55 2.06 -19.89 2.39
N PHE A 56 2.49 -18.74 1.82
CA PHE A 56 2.17 -17.39 2.29
C PHE A 56 0.98 -16.76 1.58
N THR A 57 0.57 -17.27 0.41
CA THR A 57 -0.52 -16.65 -0.35
C THR A 57 -1.16 -17.63 -1.33
N GLU A 58 -2.42 -17.38 -1.65
CA GLU A 58 -3.16 -18.09 -2.72
C GLU A 58 -3.09 -17.35 -4.06
N THR A 59 -2.52 -16.14 -4.09
CA THR A 59 -2.41 -15.30 -5.29
C THR A 59 -0.96 -14.81 -5.49
N GLN A 60 -0.70 -13.55 -5.22
CA GLN A 60 0.62 -12.94 -5.16
C GLN A 60 0.74 -12.12 -3.87
N HIS A 61 1.92 -12.18 -3.25
CA HIS A 61 2.16 -11.49 -2.00
C HIS A 61 3.64 -11.19 -1.80
N PHE A 62 3.93 -10.02 -1.23
CA PHE A 62 5.29 -9.67 -0.82
C PHE A 62 5.51 -10.07 0.63
N ILE A 63 6.63 -10.72 0.90
CA ILE A 63 7.13 -10.97 2.25
C ILE A 63 8.53 -10.39 2.39
N VAL A 64 8.93 -10.08 3.61
CA VAL A 64 10.24 -9.51 3.91
C VAL A 64 11.06 -10.51 4.72
N LEU A 65 12.29 -10.76 4.29
CA LEU A 65 13.29 -11.47 5.08
C LEU A 65 14.12 -10.44 5.83
N ASN A 66 14.04 -10.45 7.15
CA ASN A 66 14.69 -9.46 8.02
C ASN A 66 15.82 -10.03 8.89
N GLY A 67 16.27 -11.24 8.60
CA GLY A 67 17.39 -11.87 9.28
C GLY A 67 17.37 -13.38 9.20
N VAL A 68 18.31 -13.98 9.90
CA VAL A 68 18.42 -15.43 10.08
C VAL A 68 18.50 -15.79 11.57
N THR A 69 17.92 -16.91 11.92
CA THR A 69 18.01 -17.48 13.27
C THR A 69 19.39 -18.12 13.50
N LYS A 70 19.70 -18.49 14.73
CA LYS A 70 20.97 -19.15 15.08
C LYS A 70 21.19 -20.49 14.37
N ASP A 71 20.12 -21.19 14.03
CA ASP A 71 20.10 -22.45 13.28
C ASP A 71 20.00 -22.26 11.76
N GLY A 72 20.09 -21.01 11.28
CA GLY A 72 20.20 -20.67 9.85
C GLY A 72 18.89 -20.60 9.09
N LYS A 73 17.74 -20.57 9.77
CA LYS A 73 16.44 -20.35 9.16
C LYS A 73 16.19 -18.85 8.95
N TYR A 74 15.36 -18.49 7.98
CA TYR A 74 15.07 -17.10 7.66
C TYR A 74 13.89 -16.57 8.47
N MET A 75 14.10 -15.42 9.07
CA MET A 75 13.03 -14.68 9.75
C MET A 75 12.20 -13.92 8.72
N VAL A 76 10.88 -14.10 8.79
CA VAL A 76 9.92 -13.51 7.84
C VAL A 76 9.06 -12.48 8.55
N ALA A 77 9.04 -11.25 8.03
CA ALA A 77 8.04 -10.25 8.36
C ALA A 77 6.98 -10.25 7.24
N ASP A 78 5.75 -10.46 7.63
CA ASP A 78 4.60 -10.53 6.73
C ASP A 78 3.51 -9.59 7.24
N SER A 79 2.96 -8.75 6.38
CA SER A 79 1.90 -7.81 6.74
C SER A 79 0.49 -8.39 6.59
N TYR A 80 0.35 -9.61 6.06
CA TYR A 80 -0.95 -10.22 5.82
C TYR A 80 -1.50 -10.89 7.09
N ALA A 81 -2.48 -10.23 7.72
CA ALA A 81 -3.05 -10.67 8.99
C ALA A 81 -3.46 -12.15 9.06
N PRO A 82 -4.10 -12.77 8.03
CA PRO A 82 -4.42 -14.19 8.08
C PRO A 82 -3.20 -15.11 8.22
N ASN A 83 -2.02 -14.70 7.78
CA ASN A 83 -0.80 -15.49 7.96
C ASN A 83 -0.33 -15.48 9.42
N TYR A 84 -0.62 -14.43 10.19
CA TYR A 84 -0.32 -14.39 11.62
C TYR A 84 -1.09 -15.44 12.41
N GLU A 85 -2.35 -15.68 12.06
CA GLU A 85 -3.17 -16.72 12.68
C GLU A 85 -2.70 -18.13 12.26
N LYS A 86 -2.35 -18.29 10.98
CA LYS A 86 -1.94 -19.56 10.39
C LYS A 86 -0.59 -20.07 10.89
N TRP A 87 0.38 -19.16 11.12
CA TRP A 87 1.76 -19.54 11.36
C TRP A 87 2.22 -19.41 12.81
N ASP A 88 1.35 -18.93 13.69
CA ASP A 88 1.72 -18.46 15.03
C ASP A 88 2.90 -17.45 14.94
N LEU A 89 2.73 -16.25 15.48
CA LEU A 89 3.73 -15.16 15.43
C LEU A 89 5.16 -15.61 15.79
N LYS A 90 5.29 -16.58 16.68
CA LYS A 90 6.58 -17.19 17.09
C LYS A 90 7.33 -17.82 15.92
N ARG A 91 6.62 -18.47 14.99
CA ARG A 91 7.28 -19.18 13.89
C ARG A 91 8.00 -18.23 12.94
N GLY A 92 7.40 -17.10 12.59
CA GLY A 92 8.02 -16.11 11.72
C GLY A 92 9.21 -15.38 12.37
N PHE A 93 9.09 -15.07 13.66
CA PHE A 93 10.03 -14.20 14.37
C PHE A 93 11.10 -14.97 15.20
N GLU A 94 10.76 -16.15 15.74
CA GLU A 94 11.66 -16.92 16.60
C GLU A 94 12.17 -18.20 15.94
N GLU A 95 11.31 -18.94 15.24
CA GLU A 95 11.66 -20.25 14.67
C GLU A 95 12.16 -20.15 13.23
N GLY A 96 11.72 -19.14 12.47
CA GLY A 96 12.06 -18.91 11.06
C GLY A 96 11.55 -20.00 10.11
N PHE A 97 11.82 -19.80 8.82
CA PHE A 97 11.46 -20.70 7.73
C PHE A 97 12.69 -21.28 7.06
N GLU A 98 12.62 -22.51 6.62
CA GLU A 98 13.70 -23.15 5.87
C GLU A 98 13.73 -22.63 4.42
N GLU A 99 14.89 -22.71 3.75
CA GLU A 99 15.03 -22.31 2.35
C GLU A 99 14.00 -22.98 1.44
N LYS A 100 13.65 -24.25 1.67
CA LYS A 100 12.66 -24.98 0.90
C LYS A 100 11.26 -24.35 0.93
N ASP A 101 10.89 -23.77 2.09
CA ASP A 101 9.57 -23.13 2.27
C ASP A 101 9.49 -21.82 1.50
N LEU A 102 10.63 -21.12 1.33
CA LEU A 102 10.75 -19.86 0.61
C LEU A 102 10.99 -20.05 -0.89
N LEU A 103 11.58 -21.19 -1.29
CA LEU A 103 11.76 -21.54 -2.70
C LEU A 103 10.43 -21.86 -3.38
N LEU A 104 9.52 -22.48 -2.64
CA LEU A 104 8.21 -22.83 -3.17
C LEU A 104 7.37 -21.57 -3.39
N GLY A 105 7.04 -21.31 -4.63
CA GLY A 105 6.25 -20.12 -5.01
C GLY A 105 7.04 -18.82 -5.14
N TYR A 106 8.38 -18.84 -5.05
CA TYR A 106 9.19 -17.67 -5.37
C TYR A 106 8.98 -17.23 -6.84
N ASN A 107 8.68 -15.95 -7.02
CA ASN A 107 8.35 -15.36 -8.32
C ASN A 107 9.15 -14.08 -8.62
N GLY A 108 10.21 -13.83 -7.88
CA GLY A 108 11.07 -12.66 -7.99
C GLY A 108 11.38 -12.03 -6.65
N GLY A 109 12.35 -11.13 -6.61
CA GLY A 109 12.68 -10.47 -5.36
C GLY A 109 13.83 -9.50 -5.46
N TRP A 110 14.07 -8.85 -4.34
CA TRP A 110 15.04 -7.76 -4.19
C TRP A 110 15.75 -7.89 -2.84
N TYR A 111 16.86 -7.22 -2.71
CA TYR A 111 17.53 -7.03 -1.44
C TYR A 111 17.99 -5.58 -1.30
N PHE A 112 18.11 -5.12 -0.06
CA PHE A 112 18.70 -3.84 0.28
C PHE A 112 20.11 -4.08 0.75
N ASP A 113 21.06 -3.32 0.23
CA ASP A 113 22.41 -3.31 0.75
C ASP A 113 22.56 -2.18 1.78
N ALA A 114 22.63 -2.55 3.05
CA ALA A 114 22.74 -1.57 4.14
C ALA A 114 24.04 -0.77 4.07
N SER A 115 25.10 -1.30 3.43
CA SER A 115 26.38 -0.59 3.27
C SER A 115 26.30 0.56 2.26
N GLU A 116 25.30 0.54 1.39
CA GLU A 116 25.05 1.60 0.39
C GLU A 116 24.04 2.64 0.89
N MET A 117 23.52 2.49 2.12
CA MET A 117 22.59 3.49 2.69
C MET A 117 23.30 4.85 2.86
N PRO A 118 22.65 5.96 2.49
CA PRO A 118 23.21 7.28 2.72
C PRO A 118 23.46 7.52 4.22
N GLU A 119 24.54 8.21 4.55
CA GLU A 119 24.90 8.52 5.95
C GLU A 119 23.81 9.34 6.66
N GLU A 120 23.10 10.19 5.92
CA GLU A 120 21.95 10.92 6.43
C GLU A 120 20.66 10.24 6.02
N PRO A 121 19.70 10.07 6.95
CA PRO A 121 18.41 9.48 6.59
C PRO A 121 17.72 10.35 5.55
N PHE A 122 17.21 9.74 4.48
CA PHE A 122 16.35 10.43 3.54
C PHE A 122 15.11 10.92 4.27
N ILE A 123 15.02 12.22 4.49
CA ILE A 123 13.80 12.86 4.97
C ILE A 123 12.94 13.08 3.73
N TYR A 124 11.92 12.23 3.56
CA TYR A 124 10.91 12.52 2.55
C TYR A 124 10.19 13.81 2.95
N THR A 125 10.59 14.88 2.32
CA THR A 125 9.77 16.08 2.28
C THR A 125 8.84 15.89 1.08
N GLU A 126 7.55 15.70 1.31
CA GLU A 126 6.58 15.97 0.27
C GLU A 126 6.84 17.40 -0.21
N GLU A 127 7.53 17.56 -1.33
CA GLU A 127 7.38 18.79 -2.08
C GLU A 127 5.93 18.78 -2.59
N LYS A 128 5.02 19.22 -1.71
CA LYS A 128 3.71 19.63 -2.19
C LYS A 128 4.00 20.69 -3.24
N PRO A 129 3.49 20.51 -4.48
CA PRO A 129 3.60 21.58 -5.45
C PRO A 129 3.16 22.88 -4.76
N ASP A 130 3.80 23.98 -5.08
CA ASP A 130 3.62 25.33 -4.51
C ASP A 130 2.22 25.90 -4.88
N CYS A 131 1.20 25.05 -4.84
CA CYS A 131 -0.20 25.40 -5.05
C CYS A 131 -0.93 25.27 -3.72
N GLU A 132 -1.66 26.31 -3.37
CA GLU A 132 -2.56 26.23 -2.21
C GLU A 132 -3.53 25.07 -2.42
N PRO A 133 -3.72 24.21 -1.40
CA PRO A 133 -4.69 23.12 -1.48
C PRO A 133 -6.06 23.68 -1.89
N ARG A 134 -6.75 22.99 -2.80
CA ARG A 134 -8.08 23.40 -3.24
C ARG A 134 -9.11 23.49 -2.10
N TYR A 135 -8.88 22.70 -1.05
CA TYR A 135 -9.75 22.61 0.12
C TYR A 135 -8.95 22.80 1.42
N PRO A 136 -8.36 23.99 1.67
CA PRO A 136 -7.40 24.21 2.75
C PRO A 136 -8.00 24.01 4.16
N ASP A 137 -9.33 24.17 4.29
CA ASP A 137 -10.04 24.07 5.58
C ASP A 137 -10.73 22.70 5.77
N VAL A 138 -10.49 21.73 4.88
CA VAL A 138 -11.12 20.41 4.97
C VAL A 138 -10.14 19.42 5.58
N GLU A 139 -10.44 18.98 6.78
CA GLU A 139 -9.81 17.84 7.44
C GLU A 139 -10.78 16.69 7.50
N LEU A 140 -10.38 15.53 6.96
CA LEU A 140 -11.20 14.32 6.95
C LEU A 140 -10.74 13.35 8.03
N THR A 141 -11.69 12.88 8.82
CA THR A 141 -11.47 11.75 9.72
C THR A 141 -11.29 10.46 8.91
N TRP A 142 -10.68 9.44 9.52
CA TRP A 142 -10.55 8.13 8.89
C TRP A 142 -11.89 7.53 8.44
N ASP A 143 -12.94 7.67 9.25
CA ASP A 143 -14.28 7.17 8.92
C ASP A 143 -14.88 7.89 7.70
N GLU A 144 -14.64 9.19 7.57
CA GLU A 144 -15.06 9.99 6.41
C GLU A 144 -14.30 9.61 5.15
N GLN A 145 -12.99 9.40 5.24
CA GLN A 145 -12.18 8.91 4.13
C GLN A 145 -12.66 7.53 3.66
N GLN A 146 -12.93 6.62 4.58
CA GLN A 146 -13.49 5.30 4.24
C GLN A 146 -14.84 5.42 3.53
N LEU A 147 -15.72 6.29 4.03
CA LEU A 147 -17.04 6.50 3.45
C LEU A 147 -16.93 7.07 2.03
N MET A 148 -16.07 8.09 1.83
CA MET A 148 -15.77 8.65 0.52
C MET A 148 -15.18 7.60 -0.42
N ALA A 149 -14.18 6.84 0.02
CA ALA A 149 -13.54 5.83 -0.81
C ALA A 149 -14.54 4.76 -1.29
N LYS A 150 -15.48 4.35 -0.44
CA LYS A 150 -16.55 3.41 -0.81
C LYS A 150 -17.49 3.98 -1.87
N ILE A 151 -17.86 5.26 -1.76
CA ILE A 151 -18.68 5.92 -2.79
C ILE A 151 -17.92 6.04 -4.11
N ILE A 152 -16.65 6.45 -4.07
CA ILE A 152 -15.81 6.55 -5.27
C ILE A 152 -15.71 5.17 -5.95
N TRP A 153 -15.51 4.11 -5.17
CA TRP A 153 -15.48 2.73 -5.69
C TRP A 153 -16.81 2.36 -6.37
N LEU A 154 -17.95 2.67 -5.75
CA LEU A 154 -19.27 2.34 -6.30
C LEU A 154 -19.57 3.12 -7.60
N GLU A 155 -19.18 4.39 -7.65
CA GLU A 155 -19.49 5.28 -8.78
C GLU A 155 -18.46 5.18 -9.91
N ALA A 156 -17.17 4.93 -9.59
CA ALA A 156 -16.08 5.15 -10.54
C ALA A 156 -14.96 4.10 -10.51
N ARG A 157 -15.14 2.89 -9.94
CA ARG A 157 -14.07 1.87 -9.89
C ARG A 157 -13.53 1.43 -11.25
N GLY A 158 -14.29 1.63 -12.31
CA GLY A 158 -13.90 1.33 -13.69
C GLY A 158 -13.34 2.50 -14.47
N GLU A 159 -13.29 3.69 -13.86
CA GLU A 159 -12.83 4.92 -14.48
C GLU A 159 -11.30 5.11 -14.29
N SER A 160 -10.74 6.05 -15.05
CA SER A 160 -9.35 6.47 -14.88
C SER A 160 -9.13 7.11 -13.49
N LYS A 161 -7.86 7.34 -13.13
CA LYS A 161 -7.50 8.02 -11.88
C LYS A 161 -8.18 9.40 -11.77
N GLU A 162 -8.17 10.16 -12.84
CA GLU A 162 -8.82 11.48 -12.94
C GLU A 162 -10.34 11.38 -12.79
N GLY A 163 -10.94 10.30 -13.32
CA GLY A 163 -12.37 10.05 -13.16
C GLY A 163 -12.75 9.77 -11.71
N GLN A 164 -11.94 9.00 -11.01
CA GLN A 164 -12.12 8.72 -9.58
C GLN A 164 -11.89 9.98 -8.73
N GLN A 165 -10.85 10.77 -9.03
CA GLN A 165 -10.58 12.06 -8.39
C GLN A 165 -11.75 13.03 -8.58
N ALA A 166 -12.36 13.08 -9.75
CA ALA A 166 -13.51 13.94 -10.00
C ALA A 166 -14.70 13.64 -9.09
N ILE A 167 -14.92 12.35 -8.73
CA ILE A 167 -15.96 12.00 -7.73
C ILE A 167 -15.59 12.52 -6.35
N ALA A 168 -14.32 12.39 -5.93
CA ALA A 168 -13.84 12.97 -4.67
C ALA A 168 -14.06 14.49 -4.63
N GLU A 169 -13.69 15.19 -5.69
CA GLU A 169 -13.90 16.64 -5.82
C GLU A 169 -15.38 17.04 -5.77
N ILE A 170 -16.27 16.25 -6.38
CA ILE A 170 -17.73 16.49 -6.28
C ILE A 170 -18.18 16.45 -4.82
N ILE A 171 -17.71 15.46 -4.04
CA ILE A 171 -18.08 15.32 -2.63
C ILE A 171 -17.53 16.52 -1.84
N LEU A 172 -16.27 16.87 -2.02
CA LEU A 172 -15.62 17.99 -1.33
C LEU A 172 -16.25 19.34 -1.70
N ASN A 173 -16.54 19.58 -2.98
CA ASN A 173 -17.25 20.78 -3.43
C ASN A 173 -18.64 20.91 -2.80
N ARG A 174 -19.37 19.80 -2.68
CA ARG A 174 -20.68 19.78 -2.00
C ARG A 174 -20.56 20.12 -0.53
N LEU A 175 -19.56 19.54 0.15
CA LEU A 175 -19.25 19.83 1.55
C LEU A 175 -18.96 21.31 1.76
N VAL A 176 -17.99 21.86 1.05
CA VAL A 176 -17.55 23.27 1.18
C VAL A 176 -18.68 24.24 0.82
N SER A 177 -19.55 23.88 -0.13
CA SER A 177 -20.70 24.72 -0.50
C SER A 177 -21.72 24.88 0.61
N GLY A 178 -21.77 23.96 1.58
CA GLY A 178 -22.78 23.90 2.65
C GLY A 178 -24.22 23.66 2.20
N LYS A 179 -24.45 23.51 0.88
CA LYS A 179 -25.80 23.34 0.30
C LYS A 179 -26.32 21.91 0.40
N PHE A 180 -25.43 20.95 0.60
CA PHE A 180 -25.75 19.53 0.58
C PHE A 180 -25.55 18.85 1.94
N GLY A 181 -25.28 19.63 2.98
CA GLY A 181 -24.99 19.20 4.33
C GLY A 181 -23.67 19.78 4.85
N ASN A 182 -23.37 19.54 6.12
CA ASN A 182 -22.20 20.08 6.80
C ASN A 182 -21.18 19.01 7.16
N SER A 183 -21.38 17.78 6.71
CA SER A 183 -20.48 16.65 6.91
C SER A 183 -20.42 15.79 5.65
N ILE A 184 -19.37 14.99 5.53
CA ILE A 184 -19.25 13.99 4.45
C ILE A 184 -20.44 13.01 4.49
N HIS A 185 -20.88 12.64 5.69
CA HIS A 185 -22.06 11.80 5.87
C HIS A 185 -23.31 12.45 5.27
N ASP A 186 -23.58 13.72 5.58
CA ASP A 186 -24.76 14.43 5.04
C ASP A 186 -24.72 14.54 3.51
N VAL A 187 -23.53 14.85 2.95
CA VAL A 187 -23.32 14.92 1.50
C VAL A 187 -23.58 13.59 0.83
N ILE A 188 -23.13 12.47 1.42
CA ILE A 188 -23.25 11.16 0.79
C ILE A 188 -24.65 10.57 0.95
N TYR A 189 -25.24 10.69 2.15
CA TYR A 189 -26.57 10.13 2.43
C TYR A 189 -27.73 11.08 2.14
N GLY A 190 -27.45 12.32 1.74
CA GLY A 190 -28.48 13.27 1.34
C GLY A 190 -29.38 12.73 0.24
N GLU A 191 -30.66 13.03 0.30
CA GLU A 191 -31.63 12.53 -0.67
C GLU A 191 -31.27 12.92 -2.10
N GLY A 192 -31.16 11.92 -2.98
CA GLY A 192 -30.83 12.10 -4.40
C GLY A 192 -29.37 12.42 -4.72
N GLN A 193 -28.47 12.42 -3.73
CA GLN A 193 -27.06 12.76 -3.95
C GLN A 193 -26.29 11.62 -4.63
N PHE A 194 -26.38 10.41 -4.10
CA PHE A 194 -25.73 9.23 -4.65
C PHE A 194 -26.71 8.05 -4.65
N ARG A 195 -26.96 7.50 -5.84
CA ARG A 195 -27.90 6.37 -5.99
C ARG A 195 -27.32 5.05 -5.49
N THR A 196 -26.01 5.00 -5.31
CA THR A 196 -25.28 3.80 -4.90
C THR A 196 -25.15 3.64 -3.39
N THR A 197 -25.58 4.62 -2.59
CA THR A 197 -25.57 4.55 -1.12
C THR A 197 -26.15 3.26 -0.50
N PRO A 198 -27.22 2.63 -1.03
CA PRO A 198 -27.71 1.36 -0.50
C PRO A 198 -26.71 0.20 -0.59
N PHE A 199 -25.69 0.32 -1.44
CA PHE A 199 -24.67 -0.70 -1.69
C PHE A 199 -23.36 -0.46 -0.91
N LEU A 200 -23.28 0.59 -0.09
CA LEU A 200 -22.08 0.94 0.69
C LEU A 200 -21.55 -0.19 1.57
N LYS A 201 -22.44 -1.04 2.08
CA LYS A 201 -22.07 -2.22 2.89
C LYS A 201 -21.31 -3.28 2.08
N ASP A 202 -21.53 -3.32 0.76
CA ASP A 202 -20.93 -4.29 -0.16
C ASP A 202 -19.75 -3.67 -0.95
N ALA A 203 -19.43 -2.39 -0.67
CA ALA A 203 -18.34 -1.70 -1.33
C ALA A 203 -16.99 -2.09 -0.71
N ASP A 204 -16.07 -2.49 -1.57
CA ASP A 204 -14.69 -2.87 -1.21
C ASP A 204 -13.73 -1.86 -1.84
N ALA A 205 -13.54 -0.73 -1.15
CA ALA A 205 -12.67 0.34 -1.62
C ALA A 205 -11.19 -0.07 -1.49
N TRP A 206 -10.42 0.23 -2.53
CA TRP A 206 -8.99 -0.07 -2.62
C TRP A 206 -8.16 1.21 -2.49
N GLN A 207 -6.85 1.08 -2.45
CA GLN A 207 -5.93 2.21 -2.34
C GLN A 207 -6.19 3.28 -3.41
N ALA A 208 -6.55 2.89 -4.63
CA ALA A 208 -6.83 3.84 -5.72
C ALA A 208 -7.91 4.89 -5.37
N GLN A 209 -8.91 4.53 -4.57
CA GLN A 209 -9.94 5.46 -4.12
C GLN A 209 -9.45 6.40 -3.02
N TYR A 210 -8.55 5.93 -2.15
CA TYR A 210 -7.89 6.79 -1.16
C TYR A 210 -6.91 7.76 -1.84
N ASP A 211 -6.12 7.27 -2.81
CA ASP A 211 -5.24 8.12 -3.63
C ASP A 211 -6.05 9.22 -4.36
N ALA A 212 -7.24 8.89 -4.85
CA ALA A 212 -8.13 9.87 -5.49
C ALA A 212 -8.63 10.95 -4.51
N ILE A 213 -8.84 10.61 -3.24
CA ILE A 213 -9.19 11.57 -2.19
C ILE A 213 -7.98 12.49 -1.90
N ASP A 214 -6.80 11.90 -1.73
CA ASP A 214 -5.57 12.64 -1.43
C ASP A 214 -5.21 13.59 -2.58
N ASP A 215 -5.32 13.13 -3.84
CA ASP A 215 -5.10 13.98 -5.02
C ASP A 215 -6.13 15.13 -5.09
N ALA A 216 -7.40 14.88 -4.75
CA ALA A 216 -8.41 15.92 -4.72
C ALA A 216 -8.15 16.96 -3.64
N LEU A 217 -7.67 16.55 -2.46
CA LEU A 217 -7.34 17.46 -1.35
C LEU A 217 -6.08 18.27 -1.61
N SER A 218 -5.06 17.65 -2.23
CA SER A 218 -3.74 18.26 -2.47
C SER A 218 -3.61 18.93 -3.84
N GLY A 219 -4.53 18.69 -4.75
CA GLY A 219 -4.51 19.23 -6.10
C GLY A 219 -4.78 20.73 -6.16
N PRO A 220 -4.31 21.39 -7.25
CA PRO A 220 -4.58 22.81 -7.50
C PRO A 220 -6.05 23.09 -7.80
#